data_735ec327ac2c03cee010f4fefae7514b
#
_entry.id   735ec327ac2c03cee010f4fefae7514b
#
_cell.length_a   1.000
_cell.length_b   1.000
_cell.length_c   1.000
_cell.angle_alpha   90.00
_cell.angle_beta   90.00
_cell.angle_gamma   90.00
#
_symmetry.space_group_name_H-M   'P 1'
#
loop_
_entity.id
_entity.type
_entity.pdbx_description
1 polymer ?
#
loop_
_entity_poly.entity_id
_entity_poly.type
_entity_poly.pdbx_seq_one_letter_code
_entity_poly.pdbx_strand_id
1 'polypeptide(L)'
;NPHLSTGARTGTSVPAQGLFFLNDAMVMDAATATSASLLQQHPSATNQSLVAHAFRRITGAEAAADDVLAMQQFLELTTCEITAAGATDGKAKALGLLCHAIFGSSRFQFLD
;
A
#
# COMPACT_ATOMS: atom_id res chain seq x y z
N ASN A 1 10.11 -0.24 1.98
CA ASN A 1 10.31 -1.47 1.33
C ASN A 1 11.20 -1.38 0.13
N PRO A 2 12.38 -1.79 0.27
CA PRO A 2 13.35 -1.66 -0.76
C PRO A 2 12.94 -2.34 -2.03
N HIS A 3 12.32 -3.41 -1.88
CA HIS A 3 11.89 -4.15 -3.00
C HIS A 3 10.92 -3.37 -3.83
N LEU A 4 10.02 -2.72 -3.18
CA LEU A 4 9.05 -1.97 -3.90
C LEU A 4 9.69 -0.78 -4.57
N SER A 5 10.65 -0.28 -3.95
CA SER A 5 11.17 0.93 -4.49
C SER A 5 12.03 0.70 -5.64
N THR A 6 12.28 -0.50 -5.88
CA THR A 6 13.13 -0.70 -6.96
C THR A 6 12.63 -0.04 -8.09
N GLY A 7 11.56 0.28 -8.05
CA GLY A 7 11.01 0.84 -9.17
C GLY A 7 11.96 1.84 -9.63
N ALA A 8 12.77 2.00 -8.90
CA ALA A 8 13.72 2.90 -9.21
C ALA A 8 14.01 2.99 -10.62
N ARG A 9 13.81 2.08 -11.20
CA ARG A 9 14.11 2.15 -12.48
C ARG A 9 13.72 3.36 -12.97
N THR A 10 13.48 3.86 -12.36
CA THR A 10 13.41 4.88 -12.64
C THR A 10 13.35 5.61 -13.64
N GLY A 11 13.86 5.58 -14.15
CA GLY A 11 13.88 6.28 -15.14
C GLY A 11 12.82 6.85 -15.64
N THR A 12 12.30 6.62 -15.53
CA THR A 12 11.30 6.95 -15.89
C THR A 12 10.88 8.21 -15.77
N SER A 13 11.30 8.97 -16.19
CA SER A 13 10.87 10.27 -16.07
C SER A 13 9.59 10.48 -16.77
N VAL A 14 9.42 9.78 -17.70
CA VAL A 14 8.26 9.95 -18.45
C VAL A 14 7.01 10.07 -17.76
N PRO A 15 6.60 9.10 -17.19
CA PRO A 15 5.39 9.11 -16.53
C PRO A 15 5.42 10.07 -15.42
N ALA A 16 6.53 10.56 -15.18
CA ALA A 16 6.57 11.54 -14.17
C ALA A 16 5.53 12.55 -14.48
N GLN A 17 5.22 12.69 -15.70
CA GLN A 17 4.20 13.64 -16.05
C GLN A 17 2.86 13.22 -15.56
N GLY A 18 2.55 11.99 -15.69
CA GLY A 18 1.30 11.51 -15.18
C GLY A 18 1.26 11.61 -13.69
N LEU A 19 2.36 11.32 -13.05
CA LEU A 19 2.39 11.37 -11.62
C LEU A 19 2.25 12.79 -11.16
N PHE A 20 2.58 13.69 -12.03
CA PHE A 20 2.53 15.06 -11.70
C PHE A 20 1.18 15.46 -11.14
N PHE A 21 0.13 14.83 -11.55
CA PHE A 21 -1.17 15.16 -11.08
C PHE A 21 -1.56 14.47 -9.79
N LEU A 22 -0.74 13.55 -9.31
CA LEU A 22 -1.05 12.84 -8.09
C LEU A 22 -0.10 13.31 -7.01
N ASN A 23 -0.49 14.31 -6.27
CA ASN A 23 0.36 14.76 -5.20
C ASN A 23 0.15 13.85 -3.98
N ASP A 24 0.98 14.01 -3.00
CA ASP A 24 0.96 13.14 -1.83
C ASP A 24 -0.37 13.18 -1.10
N ALA A 25 -1.01 14.32 -1.04
CA ALA A 25 -2.29 14.41 -0.35
C ALA A 25 -3.35 13.59 -1.06
N MET A 26 -3.38 13.63 -2.38
CA MET A 26 -4.34 12.84 -3.14
C MET A 26 -4.08 11.35 -2.96
N VAL A 27 -2.82 10.95 -2.98
CA VAL A 27 -2.47 9.55 -2.82
C VAL A 27 -2.82 9.09 -1.41
N MET A 28 -2.58 9.92 -0.40
CA MET A 28 -2.94 9.55 0.97
C MET A 28 -4.44 9.43 1.13
N ASP A 29 -5.21 10.32 0.51
CA ASP A 29 -6.66 10.22 0.58
C ASP A 29 -7.14 8.95 -0.08
N ALA A 30 -6.58 8.60 -1.22
CA ALA A 30 -6.95 7.37 -1.91
C ALA A 30 -6.56 6.15 -1.09
N ALA A 31 -5.39 6.19 -0.47
CA ALA A 31 -4.92 5.08 0.34
C ALA A 31 -5.81 4.89 1.57
N THR A 32 -6.19 5.99 2.21
CA THR A 32 -7.04 5.94 3.38
C THR A 32 -8.43 5.38 3.01
N ALA A 33 -8.97 5.85 1.89
CA ALA A 33 -10.26 5.37 1.43
C ALA A 33 -10.22 3.88 1.08
N THR A 34 -9.14 3.45 0.45
CA THR A 34 -8.98 2.05 0.08
C THR A 34 -8.86 1.18 1.33
N SER A 35 -8.10 1.64 2.32
CA SER A 35 -7.96 0.91 3.57
C SER A 35 -9.31 0.76 4.27
N ALA A 36 -10.06 1.83 4.36
CA ALA A 36 -11.36 1.79 5.01
C ALA A 36 -12.30 0.84 4.28
N SER A 37 -12.30 0.91 2.96
CA SER A 37 -13.15 0.04 2.16
C SER A 37 -12.79 -1.43 2.33
N LEU A 38 -11.49 -1.75 2.34
CA LEU A 38 -11.04 -3.12 2.52
C LEU A 38 -11.44 -3.67 3.86
N LEU A 39 -11.28 -2.89 4.91
CA LEU A 39 -11.65 -3.34 6.25
C LEU A 39 -13.16 -3.51 6.38
N GLN A 40 -13.91 -2.67 5.71
CA GLN A 40 -15.34 -2.76 5.74
C GLN A 40 -15.85 -3.98 4.97
N GLN A 41 -15.24 -4.27 3.84
CA GLN A 41 -15.65 -5.39 3.00
C GLN A 41 -15.14 -6.73 3.50
N HIS A 42 -14.02 -6.72 4.22
CA HIS A 42 -13.40 -7.94 4.69
C HIS A 42 -13.11 -7.88 6.19
N PRO A 43 -14.14 -7.74 7.02
CA PRO A 43 -13.92 -7.51 8.45
C PRO A 43 -13.25 -8.66 9.17
N SER A 44 -13.34 -9.85 8.64
CA SER A 44 -12.72 -11.01 9.28
C SER A 44 -11.47 -11.50 8.57
N ALA A 45 -10.96 -10.73 7.62
CA ALA A 45 -9.81 -11.18 6.85
C ALA A 45 -8.56 -11.20 7.70
N THR A 46 -7.68 -12.15 7.40
CA THR A 46 -6.37 -12.18 8.04
C THR A 46 -5.51 -11.09 7.43
N ASN A 47 -4.39 -10.80 8.07
CA ASN A 47 -3.47 -9.81 7.52
C ASN A 47 -2.95 -10.24 6.16
N GLN A 48 -2.68 -11.52 5.99
CA GLN A 48 -2.24 -12.02 4.71
C GLN A 48 -3.28 -11.76 3.62
N SER A 49 -4.53 -12.01 3.93
CA SER A 49 -5.61 -11.80 2.98
C SER A 49 -5.81 -10.31 2.69
N LEU A 50 -5.71 -9.48 3.73
CA LEU A 50 -5.86 -8.04 3.54
C LEU A 50 -4.81 -7.45 2.61
N VAL A 51 -3.55 -7.84 2.79
CA VAL A 51 -2.51 -7.28 1.94
C VAL A 51 -2.66 -7.75 0.51
N ALA A 52 -3.09 -9.00 0.32
CA ALA A 52 -3.33 -9.51 -1.03
C ALA A 52 -4.47 -8.75 -1.71
N HIS A 53 -5.54 -8.48 -0.97
CA HIS A 53 -6.65 -7.71 -1.51
C HIS A 53 -6.24 -6.28 -1.83
N ALA A 54 -5.42 -5.68 -0.98
CA ALA A 54 -4.97 -4.32 -1.19
C ALA A 54 -4.13 -4.24 -2.47
N PHE A 55 -3.21 -5.16 -2.62
CA PHE A 55 -2.34 -5.17 -3.77
C PHE A 55 -3.15 -5.35 -5.07
N ARG A 56 -4.07 -6.30 -5.04
CA ARG A 56 -4.87 -6.56 -6.21
C ARG A 56 -5.78 -5.39 -6.55
N ARG A 57 -6.35 -4.75 -5.55
CA ARG A 57 -7.23 -3.62 -5.81
C ARG A 57 -6.48 -2.45 -6.43
N ILE A 58 -5.28 -2.19 -5.95
CA ILE A 58 -4.54 -1.04 -6.40
C ILE A 58 -3.85 -1.29 -7.73
N THR A 59 -3.28 -2.47 -7.90
CA THR A 59 -2.49 -2.75 -9.09
C THR A 59 -3.23 -3.54 -10.15
N GLY A 60 -4.30 -4.22 -9.79
CA GLY A 60 -5.01 -5.09 -10.70
C GLY A 60 -4.35 -6.44 -10.91
N ALA A 61 -3.27 -6.71 -10.21
CA ALA A 61 -2.51 -7.94 -10.38
C ALA A 61 -2.37 -8.68 -9.06
N GLU A 62 -2.04 -9.96 -9.14
CA GLU A 62 -1.80 -10.74 -7.95
C GLU A 62 -0.38 -10.50 -7.45
N ALA A 63 -0.22 -10.39 -6.16
CA ALA A 63 1.10 -10.22 -5.59
C ALA A 63 1.82 -11.57 -5.53
N ALA A 64 3.12 -11.55 -5.72
CA ALA A 64 3.92 -12.75 -5.55
C ALA A 64 3.93 -13.13 -4.08
N ALA A 65 4.19 -14.40 -3.81
CA ALA A 65 4.19 -14.89 -2.43
C ALA A 65 5.16 -14.12 -1.54
N ASP A 66 6.33 -13.82 -2.06
CA ASP A 66 7.31 -13.07 -1.29
C ASP A 66 6.83 -11.66 -0.98
N ASP A 67 6.13 -11.04 -1.90
CA ASP A 67 5.61 -9.71 -1.69
C ASP A 67 4.48 -9.72 -0.67
N VAL A 68 3.64 -10.75 -0.72
CA VAL A 68 2.57 -10.89 0.25
C VAL A 68 3.17 -10.99 1.66
N LEU A 69 4.21 -11.80 1.80
CA LEU A 69 4.85 -11.97 3.09
C LEU A 69 5.46 -10.66 3.60
N ALA A 70 6.15 -9.95 2.73
CA ALA A 70 6.75 -8.69 3.11
C ALA A 70 5.69 -7.66 3.52
N MET A 71 4.61 -7.59 2.77
CA MET A 71 3.54 -6.65 3.09
C MET A 71 2.84 -7.03 4.37
N GLN A 72 2.67 -8.33 4.60
CA GLN A 72 2.07 -8.81 5.83
C GLN A 72 2.91 -8.41 7.04
N GLN A 73 4.23 -8.59 6.93
CA GLN A 73 5.12 -8.21 8.01
C GLN A 73 5.08 -6.71 8.26
N PHE A 74 5.05 -5.93 7.20
CA PHE A 74 4.94 -4.48 7.33
C PHE A 74 3.65 -4.11 8.07
N LEU A 75 2.55 -4.72 7.67
CA LEU A 75 1.27 -4.42 8.30
C LEU A 75 1.29 -4.76 9.79
N GLU A 76 1.83 -5.91 10.13
CA GLU A 76 1.86 -6.34 11.51
C GLU A 76 2.76 -5.45 12.37
N LEU A 77 3.95 -5.17 11.89
CA LEU A 77 4.87 -4.35 12.65
C LEU A 77 4.36 -2.91 12.79
N THR A 78 3.83 -2.37 11.71
CA THR A 78 3.34 -1.00 11.74
C THR A 78 2.12 -0.88 12.64
N THR A 79 1.24 -1.87 12.61
CA THR A 79 0.08 -1.88 13.50
C THR A 79 0.54 -1.85 14.95
N CYS A 80 1.54 -2.66 15.28
CA CYS A 80 2.07 -2.69 16.65
C CYS A 80 2.66 -1.36 17.04
N GLU A 81 3.42 -0.73 16.15
CA GLU A 81 4.04 0.55 16.46
C GLU A 81 3.00 1.64 16.66
N ILE A 82 2.01 1.70 15.82
CA ILE A 82 0.99 2.72 15.92
C ILE A 82 0.17 2.52 17.19
N THR A 83 -0.15 1.27 17.49
CA THR A 83 -0.92 0.96 18.70
C THR A 83 -0.11 1.30 19.94
N ALA A 84 1.18 0.99 19.93
CA ALA A 84 2.03 1.30 21.07
C ALA A 84 2.16 2.81 21.28
N ALA A 85 1.99 3.58 20.24
CA ALA A 85 2.04 5.03 20.35
C ALA A 85 0.74 5.64 20.85
N GLY A 86 -0.26 4.81 21.11
CA GLY A 86 -1.51 5.29 21.69
C GLY A 86 -2.67 5.45 20.73
N ALA A 87 -2.48 5.14 19.47
CA ALA A 87 -3.58 5.28 18.51
C ALA A 87 -4.57 4.13 18.67
N THR A 88 -5.82 4.40 18.40
CA THR A 88 -6.86 3.40 18.60
C THR A 88 -7.17 2.58 17.37
N ASP A 89 -6.85 3.06 16.19
CA ASP A 89 -7.14 2.34 14.95
C ASP A 89 -5.85 2.00 14.23
N GLY A 90 -4.94 1.37 14.94
CA GLY A 90 -3.63 1.05 14.40
C GLY A 90 -3.66 0.25 13.11
N LYS A 91 -4.56 -0.72 13.03
CA LYS A 91 -4.62 -1.56 11.84
C LYS A 91 -5.09 -0.77 10.63
N ALA A 92 -6.08 0.09 10.80
CA ALA A 92 -6.57 0.89 9.70
C ALA A 92 -5.50 1.86 9.22
N LYS A 93 -4.77 2.46 10.16
CA LYS A 93 -3.72 3.38 9.79
C LYS A 93 -2.56 2.66 9.11
N ALA A 94 -2.19 1.51 9.64
CA ALA A 94 -1.11 0.73 9.05
C ALA A 94 -1.47 0.27 7.65
N LEU A 95 -2.70 -0.17 7.46
CA LEU A 95 -3.14 -0.59 6.14
C LEU A 95 -3.17 0.60 5.18
N GLY A 96 -3.55 1.77 5.67
CA GLY A 96 -3.50 2.98 4.86
C GLY A 96 -2.09 3.31 4.40
N LEU A 97 -1.11 3.17 5.30
CA LEU A 97 0.28 3.40 4.92
C LEU A 97 0.75 2.36 3.90
N LEU A 98 0.34 1.12 4.07
CA LEU A 98 0.68 0.08 3.11
C LEU A 98 0.07 0.40 1.75
N CYS A 99 -1.19 0.80 1.70
CA CYS A 99 -1.82 1.16 0.44
C CYS A 99 -1.09 2.33 -0.21
N HIS A 100 -0.65 3.29 0.58
CA HIS A 100 0.11 4.41 0.06
C HIS A 100 1.40 3.92 -0.60
N ALA A 101 2.08 2.98 0.03
CA ALA A 101 3.30 2.42 -0.53
C ALA A 101 3.03 1.66 -1.83
N ILE A 102 1.92 0.93 -1.88
CA ILE A 102 1.57 0.19 -3.09
C ILE A 102 1.24 1.16 -4.22
N PHE A 103 0.53 2.25 -3.92
CA PHE A 103 0.26 3.26 -4.94
C PHE A 103 1.55 3.81 -5.50
N GLY A 104 2.52 4.09 -4.64
CA GLY A 104 3.80 4.58 -5.10
C GLY A 104 4.52 3.59 -5.98
N SER A 105 4.48 2.33 -5.59
CA SER A 105 5.10 1.27 -6.37
C SER A 105 4.41 1.09 -7.72
N SER A 106 3.08 1.16 -7.72
CA SER A 106 2.32 1.05 -8.96
C SER A 106 2.67 2.14 -9.94
N ARG A 107 2.89 3.34 -9.45
CA ARG A 107 3.25 4.42 -10.34
C ARG A 107 4.54 4.12 -11.06
N PHE A 108 5.48 3.52 -10.36
CA PHE A 108 6.73 3.16 -11.01
C PHE A 108 6.53 2.08 -12.04
N GLN A 109 5.61 1.18 -11.81
CA GLN A 109 5.35 0.14 -12.78
C GLN A 109 4.82 0.70 -14.09
N PHE A 110 4.02 1.72 -14.00
CA PHE A 110 3.53 2.32 -15.21
C PHE A 110 4.65 2.98 -16.00
N LEU A 111 5.70 3.30 -15.34
CA LEU A 111 6.77 3.97 -16.01
C LEU A 111 7.63 3.01 -16.77
N ASP A 112 7.50 1.80 -16.51
CA ASP A 112 8.25 0.81 -17.24
C ASP A 112 7.57 0.50 -18.56
#